data_1748eabdb12d60a2e0097b6072e60f91
#
_entry.id   1748eabdb12d60a2e0097b6072e60f91
#
_cell.length_a   1.000
_cell.length_b   1.000
_cell.length_c   1.000
_cell.angle_alpha   90.00
_cell.angle_beta   90.00
_cell.angle_gamma   90.00
#
_symmetry.space_group_name_H-M   'P 1'
#
loop_
_entity.id
_entity.type
_entity.pdbx_description
1 polymer ?
#
loop_
_entity_poly.entity_id
_entity_poly.type
_entity_poly.pdbx_seq_one_letter_code
_entity_poly.pdbx_strand_id
1 'polypeptide(L)'
;ETGLTITHADHTLTATNPDGSEAWTYERTDADLCSLSTAWGKIVASYKTGVGCGDTVAIEAATGEYDSTRSAVNSEKVVPVSSNDRVGTVSTDRIDLWRSDMVRTVEYGDVEAKQEPDKQPHEDCTISSALTRTENLALTESCPDKPGTTWLRFQDTTPDDSREPDIAADVDIATDGARLVAVGQKAAAVYRPGPHPTIESYDNKGEKLDSTSAEPSP
;
A
#
# COMPACT_ATOMS: atom_id res chain seq x y z
N GLU A 1 4.30 -12.06 17.70
CA GLU A 1 5.50 -11.24 17.43
C GLU A 1 6.73 -12.05 17.82
N THR A 2 7.68 -12.17 16.89
CA THR A 2 8.89 -13.02 17.12
C THR A 2 9.95 -12.30 17.95
N GLY A 3 9.86 -10.99 18.12
CA GLY A 3 10.92 -10.17 18.74
C GLY A 3 12.17 -10.00 17.87
N LEU A 4 12.18 -10.55 16.66
CA LEU A 4 13.31 -10.46 15.73
C LEU A 4 13.37 -9.06 15.08
N THR A 5 14.59 -8.58 14.84
CA THR A 5 14.85 -7.42 13.97
C THR A 5 15.22 -7.92 12.58
N ILE A 6 14.49 -7.44 11.55
CA ILE A 6 14.78 -7.79 10.16
C ILE A 6 15.51 -6.61 9.50
N THR A 7 16.66 -6.91 8.90
CA THR A 7 17.48 -5.95 8.15
C THR A 7 17.71 -6.47 6.73
N HIS A 8 17.99 -5.56 5.81
CA HIS A 8 18.37 -5.87 4.43
C HIS A 8 19.71 -5.23 4.11
N ALA A 9 20.61 -6.01 3.54
CA ALA A 9 21.87 -5.54 2.98
C ALA A 9 22.19 -6.34 1.71
N ASP A 10 22.55 -5.63 0.66
CA ASP A 10 22.79 -6.20 -0.67
C ASP A 10 21.59 -7.06 -1.14
N HIS A 11 21.75 -8.37 -1.19
CA HIS A 11 20.72 -9.32 -1.62
C HIS A 11 20.18 -10.19 -0.48
N THR A 12 20.51 -9.85 0.78
CA THR A 12 20.23 -10.70 1.93
C THR A 12 19.32 -10.01 2.94
N LEU A 13 18.24 -10.69 3.32
CA LEU A 13 17.47 -10.39 4.52
C LEU A 13 18.10 -11.14 5.70
N THR A 14 18.36 -10.45 6.79
CA THR A 14 18.90 -11.03 8.01
C THR A 14 17.94 -10.79 9.17
N ALA A 15 17.58 -11.84 9.86
CA ALA A 15 16.86 -11.76 11.12
C ALA A 15 17.82 -11.91 12.29
N THR A 16 17.72 -10.97 13.24
CA THR A 16 18.58 -10.90 14.41
C THR A 16 17.75 -11.03 15.68
N ASN A 17 18.19 -11.89 16.60
CA ASN A 17 17.62 -12.05 17.92
C ASN A 17 17.84 -10.78 18.78
N PRO A 18 17.07 -10.57 19.87
CA PRO A 18 17.27 -9.46 20.79
C PRO A 18 18.66 -9.40 21.43
N ASP A 19 19.36 -10.51 21.52
CA ASP A 19 20.74 -10.61 22.03
C ASP A 19 21.82 -10.27 21.01
N GLY A 20 21.41 -9.95 19.76
CA GLY A 20 22.29 -9.60 18.65
C GLY A 20 22.79 -10.81 17.83
N SER A 21 22.44 -12.06 18.20
CA SER A 21 22.79 -13.23 17.41
C SER A 21 21.93 -13.35 16.16
N GLU A 22 22.48 -13.88 15.07
CA GLU A 22 21.73 -14.19 13.86
C GLU A 22 20.75 -15.35 14.12
N ALA A 23 19.48 -15.14 13.74
CA ALA A 23 18.44 -16.17 13.81
C ALA A 23 18.35 -16.93 12.48
N TRP A 24 18.27 -16.22 11.37
CA TRP A 24 18.23 -16.76 10.01
C TRP A 24 18.59 -15.71 8.97
N THR A 25 18.93 -16.17 7.77
CA THR A 25 19.13 -15.34 6.57
C THR A 25 18.29 -15.87 5.40
N TYR A 26 17.87 -14.96 4.53
CA TYR A 26 17.24 -15.29 3.25
C TYR A 26 17.94 -14.50 2.15
N GLU A 27 18.57 -15.19 1.21
CA GLU A 27 19.36 -14.59 0.14
C GLU A 27 18.63 -14.71 -1.19
N ARG A 28 18.69 -13.63 -1.98
CA ARG A 28 18.16 -13.58 -3.34
C ARG A 28 19.08 -12.75 -4.25
N THR A 29 20.02 -13.40 -4.92
CA THR A 29 21.08 -12.75 -5.74
C THR A 29 20.64 -12.36 -7.14
N ASP A 30 19.48 -12.83 -7.60
CA ASP A 30 18.95 -12.65 -8.94
C ASP A 30 18.08 -11.38 -9.11
N ALA A 31 17.75 -10.70 -8.02
CA ALA A 31 16.85 -9.55 -8.05
C ALA A 31 17.07 -8.58 -6.88
N ASP A 32 16.86 -7.29 -7.13
CA ASP A 32 16.95 -6.24 -6.12
C ASP A 32 15.65 -6.15 -5.31
N LEU A 33 15.76 -5.88 -4.01
CA LEU A 33 14.61 -5.66 -3.14
C LEU A 33 13.95 -4.30 -3.47
N CYS A 34 12.64 -4.33 -3.71
CA CYS A 34 11.81 -3.15 -3.93
C CYS A 34 11.11 -2.68 -2.65
N SER A 35 10.49 -3.62 -1.93
CA SER A 35 9.74 -3.31 -0.72
C SER A 35 9.76 -4.47 0.27
N LEU A 36 9.61 -4.12 1.55
CA LEU A 36 9.58 -5.06 2.65
C LEU A 36 8.45 -4.69 3.61
N SER A 37 7.63 -5.65 3.98
CA SER A 37 6.57 -5.48 4.97
C SER A 37 6.38 -6.73 5.81
N THR A 38 5.53 -6.63 6.82
CA THR A 38 5.18 -7.75 7.71
C THR A 38 3.67 -7.88 7.85
N ALA A 39 3.17 -9.09 7.74
CA ALA A 39 1.79 -9.45 8.02
C ALA A 39 1.69 -10.94 8.36
N TRP A 40 0.70 -11.34 9.15
CA TRP A 40 0.39 -12.74 9.46
C TRP A 40 1.55 -13.57 10.04
N GLY A 41 2.50 -12.93 10.73
CA GLY A 41 3.71 -13.59 11.19
C GLY A 41 4.75 -13.87 10.09
N LYS A 42 4.56 -13.28 8.90
CA LYS A 42 5.44 -13.41 7.74
C LYS A 42 6.15 -12.11 7.42
N ILE A 43 7.31 -12.24 6.80
CA ILE A 43 7.99 -11.17 6.06
C ILE A 43 7.54 -11.27 4.61
N VAL A 44 7.06 -10.17 4.05
CA VAL A 44 6.65 -10.08 2.63
C VAL A 44 7.60 -9.15 1.91
N ALA A 45 8.40 -9.73 1.01
CA ALA A 45 9.45 -9.04 0.27
C ALA A 45 9.12 -9.03 -1.23
N SER A 46 9.04 -7.85 -1.83
CA SER A 46 8.86 -7.69 -3.28
C SER A 46 10.19 -7.35 -3.94
N TYR A 47 10.48 -8.02 -5.05
CA TYR A 47 11.73 -7.91 -5.78
C TYR A 47 11.51 -7.41 -7.20
N LYS A 48 12.51 -6.70 -7.72
CA LYS A 48 12.54 -6.19 -9.08
C LYS A 48 13.01 -7.27 -10.04
N THR A 49 12.17 -7.56 -11.01
CA THR A 49 12.47 -8.49 -12.12
C THR A 49 12.22 -7.80 -13.47
N GLY A 50 12.20 -8.55 -14.57
CA GLY A 50 11.89 -8.02 -15.91
C GLY A 50 10.47 -7.47 -16.07
N VAL A 51 9.61 -7.63 -15.06
CA VAL A 51 8.22 -7.13 -15.02
C VAL A 51 8.00 -6.10 -13.89
N GLY A 52 9.04 -5.35 -13.54
CA GLY A 52 9.03 -4.38 -12.44
C GLY A 52 9.15 -5.04 -11.06
N CYS A 53 8.64 -4.39 -10.01
CA CYS A 53 8.64 -4.88 -8.63
C CYS A 53 7.52 -5.90 -8.36
N GLY A 54 7.35 -6.87 -9.26
CA GLY A 54 6.20 -7.76 -9.31
C GLY A 54 6.43 -9.18 -8.79
N ASP A 55 7.65 -9.50 -8.36
CA ASP A 55 7.96 -10.82 -7.82
C ASP A 55 8.04 -10.74 -6.29
N THR A 56 7.03 -11.27 -5.62
CA THR A 56 6.87 -11.13 -4.18
C THR A 56 6.92 -12.50 -3.51
N VAL A 57 7.69 -12.62 -2.43
CA VAL A 57 7.82 -13.82 -1.61
C VAL A 57 7.36 -13.54 -0.19
N ALA A 58 6.63 -14.49 0.39
CA ALA A 58 6.31 -14.55 1.80
C ALA A 58 7.22 -15.57 2.50
N ILE A 59 7.80 -15.16 3.62
CA ILE A 59 8.78 -15.92 4.41
C ILE A 59 8.28 -15.96 5.85
N GLU A 60 8.28 -17.12 6.49
CA GLU A 60 7.92 -17.25 7.90
C GLU A 60 8.88 -16.41 8.75
N ALA A 61 8.36 -15.42 9.47
CA ALA A 61 9.18 -14.47 10.21
C ALA A 61 10.00 -15.13 11.35
N ALA A 62 9.51 -16.24 11.92
CA ALA A 62 10.17 -16.93 12.99
C ALA A 62 11.34 -17.79 12.53
N THR A 63 11.29 -18.38 11.33
CA THR A 63 12.22 -19.42 10.87
C THR A 63 13.01 -19.04 9.62
N GLY A 64 12.57 -18.03 8.86
CA GLY A 64 13.16 -17.70 7.56
C GLY A 64 12.77 -18.66 6.43
N GLU A 65 11.88 -19.61 6.69
CA GLU A 65 11.44 -20.58 5.69
C GLU A 65 10.51 -19.95 4.67
N TYR A 66 10.66 -20.33 3.41
CA TYR A 66 9.76 -19.95 2.34
C TYR A 66 8.34 -20.47 2.62
N ASP A 67 7.35 -19.61 2.44
CA ASP A 67 5.92 -19.96 2.56
C ASP A 67 5.24 -19.96 1.19
N SER A 68 5.19 -18.83 0.52
CA SER A 68 4.47 -18.66 -0.73
C SER A 68 5.06 -17.55 -1.59
N THR A 69 4.65 -17.50 -2.84
CA THR A 69 5.11 -16.48 -3.78
C THR A 69 3.99 -16.02 -4.70
N ARG A 70 4.18 -14.82 -5.23
CA ARG A 70 3.37 -14.24 -6.29
C ARG A 70 4.27 -13.57 -7.31
N SER A 71 4.02 -13.80 -8.59
CA SER A 71 4.65 -13.06 -9.67
C SER A 71 3.59 -12.44 -10.57
N ALA A 72 3.69 -11.14 -10.81
CA ALA A 72 2.80 -10.36 -11.67
C ALA A 72 3.54 -9.13 -12.19
N VAL A 73 3.04 -8.51 -13.24
CA VAL A 73 3.51 -7.19 -13.67
C VAL A 73 3.24 -6.17 -12.57
N ASN A 74 4.20 -5.30 -12.32
CA ASN A 74 4.08 -4.21 -11.36
C ASN A 74 4.95 -3.03 -11.78
N SER A 75 4.80 -1.89 -11.11
CA SER A 75 5.59 -0.70 -11.37
C SER A 75 7.07 -0.90 -11.00
N GLU A 76 7.95 -0.10 -11.61
CA GLU A 76 9.40 -0.13 -11.39
C GLU A 76 9.82 0.29 -9.97
N LYS A 77 8.97 1.05 -9.29
CA LYS A 77 9.18 1.53 -7.92
C LYS A 77 7.88 1.42 -7.14
N VAL A 78 7.94 0.79 -6.00
CA VAL A 78 6.81 0.60 -5.11
C VAL A 78 7.19 0.90 -3.67
N VAL A 79 6.18 1.23 -2.85
CA VAL A 79 6.28 1.24 -1.39
C VAL A 79 5.33 0.19 -0.82
N PRO A 80 5.63 -0.41 0.34
CA PRO A 80 4.75 -1.39 0.94
C PRO A 80 3.50 -0.73 1.53
N VAL A 81 2.39 -1.43 1.47
CA VAL A 81 1.18 -1.15 2.23
C VAL A 81 0.76 -2.40 2.97
N SER A 82 0.45 -2.30 4.26
CA SER A 82 0.08 -3.48 5.05
C SER A 82 -0.86 -3.16 6.21
N SER A 83 -1.63 -4.16 6.61
CA SER A 83 -2.45 -4.19 7.81
C SER A 83 -2.37 -5.59 8.43
N ASN A 84 -3.24 -5.90 9.40
CA ASN A 84 -3.26 -7.23 10.00
C ASN A 84 -3.75 -8.33 9.04
N ASP A 85 -4.49 -7.97 8.01
CA ASP A 85 -5.22 -8.88 7.12
C ASP A 85 -4.99 -8.64 5.62
N ARG A 86 -4.19 -7.64 5.28
CA ARG A 86 -3.78 -7.35 3.90
C ARG A 86 -2.33 -6.88 3.85
N VAL A 87 -1.69 -7.21 2.76
CA VAL A 87 -0.37 -6.68 2.39
C VAL A 87 -0.38 -6.38 0.90
N GLY A 88 0.46 -5.47 0.47
CA GLY A 88 0.54 -5.12 -0.94
C GLY A 88 1.61 -4.08 -1.25
N THR A 89 1.52 -3.55 -2.44
CA THR A 89 2.41 -2.50 -2.94
C THR A 89 1.62 -1.33 -3.51
N VAL A 90 2.21 -0.15 -3.39
CA VAL A 90 1.68 1.10 -3.91
C VAL A 90 2.77 1.78 -4.74
N SER A 91 2.41 2.25 -5.91
CA SER A 91 3.21 3.14 -6.75
C SER A 91 2.43 4.42 -7.08
N THR A 92 2.95 5.25 -7.94
CA THR A 92 2.25 6.45 -8.43
C THR A 92 1.12 6.14 -9.41
N ASP A 93 1.10 4.95 -9.96
CA ASP A 93 0.20 4.51 -11.02
C ASP A 93 -0.63 3.28 -10.63
N ARG A 94 -0.24 2.54 -9.56
CA ARG A 94 -0.88 1.27 -9.25
C ARG A 94 -0.88 0.93 -7.76
N ILE A 95 -1.94 0.23 -7.31
CA ILE A 95 -2.03 -0.44 -6.01
C ILE A 95 -2.43 -1.89 -6.23
N ASP A 96 -1.70 -2.81 -5.59
CA ASP A 96 -2.08 -4.21 -5.44
C ASP A 96 -2.21 -4.55 -3.96
N LEU A 97 -3.28 -5.28 -3.58
CA LEU A 97 -3.42 -5.90 -2.26
C LEU A 97 -3.58 -7.41 -2.39
N TRP A 98 -3.03 -8.12 -1.41
CA TRP A 98 -3.07 -9.57 -1.31
C TRP A 98 -3.52 -10.00 0.09
N ARG A 99 -4.13 -11.16 0.18
CA ARG A 99 -4.43 -11.87 1.43
C ARG A 99 -3.28 -12.83 1.79
N SER A 100 -3.40 -13.54 2.92
CA SER A 100 -2.32 -14.35 3.52
C SER A 100 -1.78 -15.49 2.66
N ASP A 101 -2.52 -15.92 1.64
CA ASP A 101 -2.10 -16.93 0.64
C ASP A 101 -1.56 -16.31 -0.65
N MET A 102 -1.25 -15.01 -0.62
CA MET A 102 -0.73 -14.20 -1.73
C MET A 102 -1.68 -14.07 -2.93
N VAL A 103 -2.95 -14.45 -2.77
CA VAL A 103 -3.97 -14.20 -3.79
C VAL A 103 -4.36 -12.72 -3.75
N ARG A 104 -4.37 -12.10 -4.94
CA ARG A 104 -4.74 -10.70 -5.10
C ARG A 104 -6.20 -10.47 -4.75
N THR A 105 -6.46 -9.46 -3.94
CA THR A 105 -7.81 -9.01 -3.57
C THR A 105 -8.16 -7.66 -4.19
N VAL A 106 -7.18 -6.80 -4.45
CA VAL A 106 -7.37 -5.51 -5.10
C VAL A 106 -6.32 -5.29 -6.16
N GLU A 107 -6.73 -4.77 -7.30
CA GLU A 107 -5.92 -4.16 -8.33
C GLU A 107 -6.56 -2.81 -8.67
N TYR A 108 -5.79 -1.73 -8.59
CA TYR A 108 -6.28 -0.36 -8.80
C TYR A 108 -5.27 0.45 -9.61
N GLY A 109 -5.78 1.28 -10.52
CA GLY A 109 -4.99 2.23 -11.31
C GLY A 109 -4.60 1.71 -12.69
N ASP A 110 -3.41 2.05 -13.18
CA ASP A 110 -2.93 1.60 -14.49
C ASP A 110 -2.56 0.11 -14.47
N VAL A 111 -3.25 -0.66 -15.27
CA VAL A 111 -3.10 -2.12 -15.38
C VAL A 111 -2.68 -2.46 -16.81
N GLU A 112 -1.42 -2.89 -17.00
CA GLU A 112 -0.85 -3.16 -18.31
C GLU A 112 -1.58 -4.24 -19.13
N ALA A 113 -2.16 -5.22 -18.47
CA ALA A 113 -2.85 -6.34 -19.12
C ALA A 113 -4.35 -6.30 -18.84
N LYS A 114 -5.03 -5.28 -19.33
CA LYS A 114 -6.48 -5.15 -19.22
C LYS A 114 -7.16 -6.32 -19.96
N GLN A 115 -7.77 -7.21 -19.21
CA GLN A 115 -8.57 -8.29 -19.79
C GLN A 115 -9.96 -7.81 -20.22
N GLU A 116 -10.46 -6.77 -19.53
CA GLU A 116 -11.73 -6.12 -19.81
C GLU A 116 -11.55 -4.60 -19.80
N PRO A 117 -12.09 -3.88 -20.78
CA PRO A 117 -12.05 -2.41 -20.77
C PRO A 117 -12.94 -1.86 -19.66
N ASP A 118 -12.66 -0.64 -19.24
CA ASP A 118 -13.48 0.19 -18.35
C ASP A 118 -13.64 -0.30 -16.90
N LYS A 119 -12.86 -1.29 -16.44
CA LYS A 119 -12.88 -1.74 -15.04
C LYS A 119 -12.07 -0.85 -14.09
N GLN A 120 -11.18 -0.01 -14.60
CA GLN A 120 -10.35 0.89 -13.82
C GLN A 120 -10.76 2.35 -14.08
N PRO A 121 -11.67 2.92 -13.27
CA PRO A 121 -12.28 4.23 -13.57
C PRO A 121 -11.30 5.41 -13.42
N HIS A 122 -10.15 5.21 -12.75
CA HIS A 122 -9.18 6.25 -12.40
C HIS A 122 -7.76 5.94 -12.85
N GLU A 123 -7.59 5.19 -13.91
CA GLU A 123 -6.29 4.74 -14.41
C GLU A 123 -5.34 5.88 -14.83
N ASP A 124 -5.89 7.04 -15.22
CA ASP A 124 -5.12 8.23 -15.61
C ASP A 124 -4.71 9.09 -14.41
N CYS A 125 -5.11 8.73 -13.18
CA CYS A 125 -4.80 9.49 -11.98
C CYS A 125 -3.42 9.12 -11.42
N THR A 126 -2.80 10.06 -10.72
CA THR A 126 -1.51 9.84 -10.06
C THR A 126 -1.72 9.64 -8.56
N ILE A 127 -1.44 8.44 -8.07
CA ILE A 127 -1.57 8.07 -6.67
C ILE A 127 -0.45 8.73 -5.86
N SER A 128 -0.81 9.38 -4.76
CA SER A 128 0.14 10.06 -3.87
C SER A 128 0.38 9.33 -2.55
N SER A 129 -0.61 8.61 -2.04
CA SER A 129 -0.49 7.74 -0.85
C SER A 129 -1.63 6.74 -0.77
N ALA A 130 -1.39 5.59 -0.11
CA ALA A 130 -2.42 4.62 0.22
C ALA A 130 -2.13 3.96 1.57
N LEU A 131 -3.18 3.68 2.33
CA LEU A 131 -3.16 2.96 3.61
C LEU A 131 -4.34 2.01 3.67
N THR A 132 -4.17 0.88 4.35
CA THR A 132 -5.22 -0.12 4.49
C THR A 132 -5.45 -0.52 5.95
N ARG A 133 -6.69 -0.82 6.30
CA ARG A 133 -7.08 -1.34 7.60
C ARG A 133 -8.36 -2.18 7.49
N THR A 134 -8.26 -3.49 7.77
CA THR A 134 -9.37 -4.45 7.66
C THR A 134 -10.01 -4.40 6.26
N GLU A 135 -11.26 -4.05 6.12
CA GLU A 135 -11.99 -3.96 4.85
C GLU A 135 -11.85 -2.59 4.16
N ASN A 136 -11.04 -1.68 4.73
CA ASN A 136 -10.91 -0.32 4.22
C ASN A 136 -9.53 -0.09 3.58
N LEU A 137 -9.50 0.22 2.30
CA LEU A 137 -8.36 0.79 1.61
C LEU A 137 -8.69 2.26 1.34
N ALA A 138 -7.88 3.17 1.89
CA ALA A 138 -7.95 4.59 1.58
C ALA A 138 -6.74 4.98 0.73
N LEU A 139 -6.95 5.81 -0.27
CA LEU A 139 -5.88 6.36 -1.10
C LEU A 139 -6.12 7.84 -1.40
N THR A 140 -5.03 8.56 -1.70
CA THR A 140 -5.08 9.91 -2.23
C THR A 140 -4.44 9.95 -3.60
N GLU A 141 -5.05 10.69 -4.53
CA GLU A 141 -4.57 10.82 -5.90
C GLU A 141 -4.95 12.16 -6.52
N SER A 142 -4.25 12.54 -7.57
CA SER A 142 -4.55 13.71 -8.40
C SER A 142 -4.91 13.25 -9.79
N CYS A 143 -6.00 13.76 -10.33
CA CYS A 143 -6.52 13.37 -11.64
C CYS A 143 -6.47 14.53 -12.63
N PRO A 144 -6.19 14.28 -13.93
CA PRO A 144 -6.03 15.31 -14.94
C PRO A 144 -7.33 16.07 -15.26
N ASP A 145 -8.49 15.44 -15.02
CA ASP A 145 -9.82 16.05 -15.21
C ASP A 145 -10.13 17.17 -14.21
N LYS A 146 -9.44 17.20 -13.03
CA LYS A 146 -9.62 18.21 -12.00
C LYS A 146 -8.29 18.67 -11.39
N PRO A 147 -7.49 19.48 -12.11
CA PRO A 147 -6.21 19.99 -11.63
C PRO A 147 -6.34 20.80 -10.34
N GLY A 148 -5.34 20.72 -9.45
CA GLY A 148 -5.31 21.45 -8.19
C GLY A 148 -6.17 20.83 -7.08
N THR A 149 -6.68 19.64 -7.29
CA THR A 149 -7.48 18.86 -6.34
C THR A 149 -6.79 17.54 -6.04
N THR A 150 -6.78 17.13 -4.78
CA THR A 150 -6.50 15.75 -4.39
C THR A 150 -7.82 15.05 -4.10
N TRP A 151 -8.03 13.90 -4.69
CA TRP A 151 -9.12 13.00 -4.34
C TRP A 151 -8.71 12.09 -3.20
N LEU A 152 -9.52 12.00 -2.15
CA LEU A 152 -9.46 10.92 -1.17
C LEU A 152 -10.52 9.89 -1.54
N ARG A 153 -10.09 8.65 -1.81
CA ARG A 153 -11.00 7.55 -2.14
C ARG A 153 -10.98 6.48 -1.07
N PHE A 154 -12.14 5.95 -0.82
CA PHE A 154 -12.34 4.77 0.03
C PHE A 154 -12.83 3.62 -0.81
N GLN A 155 -12.25 2.45 -0.65
CA GLN A 155 -12.70 1.25 -1.35
C GLN A 155 -12.57 0.00 -0.48
N ASP A 156 -13.34 -1.01 -0.81
CA ASP A 156 -13.28 -2.32 -0.15
C ASP A 156 -11.97 -3.03 -0.51
N THR A 157 -11.40 -3.77 0.46
CA THR A 157 -10.22 -4.62 0.25
C THR A 157 -10.55 -6.00 -0.31
N THR A 158 -11.84 -6.33 -0.49
CA THR A 158 -12.36 -7.60 -1.02
C THR A 158 -13.55 -7.38 -1.96
N PRO A 159 -13.38 -6.61 -3.05
CA PRO A 159 -14.42 -6.46 -4.07
C PRO A 159 -14.79 -7.82 -4.68
N ASP A 160 -15.96 -7.92 -5.25
CA ASP A 160 -16.44 -9.14 -5.96
C ASP A 160 -15.51 -9.55 -7.11
N ASP A 161 -14.92 -8.58 -7.80
CA ASP A 161 -13.84 -8.77 -8.77
C ASP A 161 -12.59 -7.99 -8.33
N SER A 162 -11.50 -8.70 -8.11
CA SER A 162 -10.22 -8.10 -7.70
C SER A 162 -9.63 -7.10 -8.70
N ARG A 163 -10.15 -7.05 -9.92
CA ARG A 163 -9.74 -6.16 -11.02
C ARG A 163 -10.67 -4.94 -11.19
N GLU A 164 -11.73 -4.88 -10.41
CA GLU A 164 -12.72 -3.80 -10.43
C GLU A 164 -12.83 -3.21 -9.02
N PRO A 165 -12.38 -1.96 -8.79
CA PRO A 165 -12.43 -1.36 -7.47
C PRO A 165 -13.88 -1.17 -7.01
N ASP A 166 -14.20 -1.60 -5.79
CA ASP A 166 -15.45 -1.28 -5.11
C ASP A 166 -15.27 0.02 -4.30
N ILE A 167 -15.54 1.15 -4.96
CA ILE A 167 -15.34 2.48 -4.41
C ILE A 167 -16.56 2.86 -3.58
N ALA A 168 -16.35 2.96 -2.26
CA ALA A 168 -17.38 3.34 -1.30
C ALA A 168 -17.64 4.86 -1.27
N ALA A 169 -16.60 5.68 -1.45
CA ALA A 169 -16.71 7.13 -1.48
C ALA A 169 -15.52 7.80 -2.17
N ASP A 170 -15.81 8.95 -2.80
CA ASP A 170 -14.87 9.89 -3.38
C ASP A 170 -15.01 11.25 -2.71
N VAL A 171 -13.96 11.75 -2.10
CA VAL A 171 -13.93 13.04 -1.41
C VAL A 171 -12.99 14.00 -2.12
N ASP A 172 -13.53 15.14 -2.53
CA ASP A 172 -12.77 16.25 -3.09
C ASP A 172 -12.09 17.03 -1.95
N ILE A 173 -10.78 16.87 -1.84
CA ILE A 173 -9.96 17.71 -0.98
C ILE A 173 -9.47 18.90 -1.82
N ALA A 174 -10.23 19.96 -1.91
CA ALA A 174 -9.98 21.15 -2.73
C ALA A 174 -8.58 21.79 -2.51
N THR A 175 -7.53 21.00 -2.62
CA THR A 175 -6.11 21.34 -2.40
C THR A 175 -5.25 20.28 -3.07
N ASP A 176 -4.22 20.70 -3.78
CA ASP A 176 -3.21 19.80 -4.33
C ASP A 176 -2.23 19.34 -3.24
N GLY A 177 -1.74 18.12 -3.39
CA GLY A 177 -0.70 17.55 -2.52
C GLY A 177 -1.16 17.08 -1.15
N ALA A 178 -2.47 16.91 -0.91
CA ALA A 178 -2.94 16.26 0.31
C ALA A 178 -2.50 14.78 0.35
N ARG A 179 -2.20 14.27 1.56
CA ARG A 179 -1.70 12.91 1.76
C ARG A 179 -2.35 12.26 2.97
N LEU A 180 -2.53 10.95 2.91
CA LEU A 180 -2.96 10.16 4.05
C LEU A 180 -1.93 10.20 5.18
N VAL A 181 -2.41 10.34 6.41
CA VAL A 181 -1.60 10.26 7.63
C VAL A 181 -2.08 9.15 8.57
N ALA A 182 -3.33 8.71 8.43
CA ALA A 182 -3.87 7.59 9.19
C ALA A 182 -5.05 6.93 8.47
N VAL A 183 -5.28 5.66 8.77
CA VAL A 183 -6.45 4.90 8.34
C VAL A 183 -7.02 4.09 9.51
N GLY A 184 -8.33 4.11 9.65
CA GLY A 184 -9.12 3.25 10.53
C GLY A 184 -9.98 2.28 9.73
N GLN A 185 -10.76 1.45 10.41
CA GLN A 185 -11.67 0.49 9.75
C GLN A 185 -12.75 1.16 8.90
N LYS A 186 -13.18 2.38 9.28
CA LYS A 186 -14.27 3.11 8.62
C LYS A 186 -13.97 4.61 8.47
N ALA A 187 -12.71 5.00 8.52
CA ALA A 187 -12.30 6.40 8.40
C ALA A 187 -10.86 6.51 7.94
N ALA A 188 -10.49 7.67 7.45
CA ALA A 188 -9.12 8.04 7.17
C ALA A 188 -8.86 9.50 7.54
N ALA A 189 -7.60 9.84 7.81
CA ALA A 189 -7.17 11.20 8.02
C ALA A 189 -6.15 11.60 6.97
N VAL A 190 -6.29 12.82 6.45
CA VAL A 190 -5.41 13.42 5.46
C VAL A 190 -4.75 14.67 6.03
N TYR A 191 -3.47 14.84 5.75
CA TYR A 191 -2.79 16.12 5.87
C TYR A 191 -3.13 16.97 4.65
N ARG A 192 -3.70 18.13 4.88
CA ARG A 192 -4.03 19.13 3.87
C ARG A 192 -3.00 20.26 3.94
N PRO A 193 -2.12 20.40 2.93
CA PRO A 193 -1.12 21.45 2.91
C PRO A 193 -1.76 22.82 2.62
N GLY A 194 -1.03 23.89 2.90
CA GLY A 194 -1.45 25.26 2.60
C GLY A 194 -0.90 26.26 3.61
N PRO A 195 -1.30 27.55 3.52
CA PRO A 195 -0.88 28.58 4.47
C PRO A 195 -1.29 28.28 5.92
N HIS A 196 -2.40 27.58 6.09
CA HIS A 196 -2.90 27.06 7.37
C HIS A 196 -3.14 25.56 7.22
N PRO A 197 -2.08 24.74 7.40
CA PRO A 197 -2.19 23.29 7.19
C PRO A 197 -3.08 22.66 8.26
N THR A 198 -3.84 21.66 7.83
CA THR A 198 -4.76 20.92 8.71
C THR A 198 -4.60 19.41 8.56
N ILE A 199 -4.99 18.67 9.59
CA ILE A 199 -5.33 17.26 9.49
C ILE A 199 -6.85 17.17 9.51
N GLU A 200 -7.41 16.58 8.47
CA GLU A 200 -8.85 16.42 8.30
C GLU A 200 -9.19 14.93 8.26
N SER A 201 -10.22 14.52 8.99
CA SER A 201 -10.69 13.14 9.00
C SER A 201 -12.05 13.02 8.33
N TYR A 202 -12.23 11.89 7.63
CA TYR A 202 -13.44 11.55 6.89
C TYR A 202 -13.82 10.10 7.18
N ASP A 203 -15.11 9.82 7.21
CA ASP A 203 -15.56 8.44 7.24
C ASP A 203 -15.54 7.81 5.84
N ASN A 204 -15.74 6.50 5.75
CA ASN A 204 -15.75 5.77 4.49
C ASN A 204 -17.03 5.98 3.64
N LYS A 205 -17.90 6.91 4.05
CA LYS A 205 -19.01 7.42 3.23
C LYS A 205 -18.70 8.79 2.64
N GLY A 206 -17.51 9.34 2.93
CA GLY A 206 -17.07 10.65 2.47
C GLY A 206 -17.49 11.82 3.34
N GLU A 207 -18.10 11.57 4.50
CA GLU A 207 -18.49 12.64 5.41
C GLU A 207 -17.30 13.12 6.25
N LYS A 208 -17.08 14.43 6.29
CA LYS A 208 -16.03 15.03 7.13
C LYS A 208 -16.40 14.89 8.61
N LEU A 209 -15.51 14.27 9.38
CA LEU A 209 -15.69 14.03 10.80
C LEU A 209 -15.11 15.15 11.66
N ASP A 210 -13.86 15.58 11.35
CA ASP A 210 -13.13 16.56 12.16
C ASP A 210 -12.04 17.27 11.35
N SER A 211 -11.54 18.37 11.90
CA SER A 211 -10.40 19.13 11.35
C SER A 211 -9.61 19.77 12.49
N THR A 212 -8.30 19.55 12.50
CA THR A 212 -7.40 20.17 13.49
C THR A 212 -6.22 20.86 12.79
N SER A 213 -5.69 21.93 13.40
CA SER A 213 -4.50 22.60 12.88
C SER A 213 -3.30 21.66 12.92
N ALA A 214 -2.50 21.68 11.85
CA ALA A 214 -1.24 20.97 11.72
C ALA A 214 -0.04 21.94 11.69
N GLU A 215 -0.22 23.17 12.16
CA GLU A 215 0.90 24.11 12.28
C GLU A 215 1.91 23.62 13.30
N PRO A 216 3.23 23.80 13.03
CA PRO A 216 4.26 23.47 14.01
C PRO A 216 4.00 24.23 15.30
N SER A 217 4.16 23.55 16.45
CA SER A 217 4.20 24.25 17.72
C SER A 217 5.39 25.21 17.74
N PRO A 218 5.22 26.44 18.28
CA PRO A 218 6.28 27.43 18.41
C PRO A 218 7.42 26.95 19.31
#